data_e51eaa7e8881bdb875ddafd6568dbc00
#
_entry.id   e51eaa7e8881bdb875ddafd6568dbc00
#
_cell.length_a   1.000
_cell.length_b   1.000
_cell.length_c   1.000
_cell.angle_alpha   90.00
_cell.angle_beta   90.00
_cell.angle_gamma   90.00
#
_symmetry.space_group_name_H-M   'P 1'
#
loop_
_entity.id
_entity.type
_entity.pdbx_description
1 polymer ?
#
loop_
_entity_poly.entity_id
_entity_poly.type
_entity_poly.pdbx_seq_one_letter_code
_entity_poly.pdbx_strand_id
1 'polypeptide(L)'
;TNLDDIYAAGDCVMVTNRITGKRQWSPMGSSANMEGRTLAQVLAGAQKTYPGVLGTGVVKLPGLNIGRTGLTEAQAKEAGYDVITALVPTDDKAHYYPDASFFITKIIADKTTRKLLGVQVFGPGEVDKMVDIAVMGINMDAKLDDFENADFAYAPPFSTAIHPFVQAVYVLMNKIDGTFVSMTPAEYAAGAAEGYRVVDVQPEPAIRGAFFVNLGQVNGEIDGLGKDEKILLVCAKGKRAYFLQNRMRYYGYKNTVVLEGATFFNDVKVKNAGAEVSKEEETRVKALGFLKDKRTPDKFNGRVITRNGKITADEARVIAEAAEKFGSGEVTMTSRLTMEIQGVPFDNIEPLREYLMQAGLETGGTGSKVRPVVSCKGTTCQYGLIDTFALSEEIHERFYHGYREVKLPHKFKIAVGGCPNNCVKPDLNDLGIIGQRVPQIDLEKCRGCKVCQIE
;
A
#
# COMPACT_ATOMS: atom_id res chain seq x y z
N THR A 1 18.90 53.70 -1.28
CA THR A 1 20.35 53.75 -1.55
C THR A 1 21.06 54.42 -0.36
N ASN A 2 22.34 54.68 -0.51
CA ASN A 2 23.14 55.47 0.45
C ASN A 2 23.19 57.01 0.07
N LEU A 3 22.38 57.42 -0.88
CA LEU A 3 22.25 58.79 -1.33
C LEU A 3 20.83 59.28 -1.06
N ASP A 4 20.67 60.47 -0.49
CA ASP A 4 19.40 60.96 0.05
C ASP A 4 18.31 61.15 -1.04
N ASP A 5 18.70 61.52 -2.24
CA ASP A 5 17.77 61.82 -3.35
C ASP A 5 17.66 60.65 -4.36
N ILE A 6 18.29 59.48 -4.09
CA ILE A 6 18.27 58.35 -5.01
C ILE A 6 17.55 57.13 -4.35
N TYR A 7 16.49 56.73 -4.99
CA TYR A 7 15.69 55.58 -4.59
C TYR A 7 15.88 54.42 -5.57
N ALA A 8 15.69 53.21 -5.08
CA ALA A 8 15.72 51.99 -5.89
C ALA A 8 14.66 51.00 -5.38
N ALA A 9 13.99 50.30 -6.30
CA ALA A 9 12.96 49.34 -6.00
C ALA A 9 12.96 48.21 -7.05
N GLY A 10 12.41 47.07 -6.72
CA GLY A 10 12.27 45.90 -7.60
C GLY A 10 13.48 44.98 -7.62
N ASP A 11 13.61 44.22 -8.70
CA ASP A 11 14.57 43.09 -8.78
C ASP A 11 16.05 43.49 -8.66
N CYS A 12 16.36 44.75 -8.79
CA CYS A 12 17.73 45.28 -8.69
C CYS A 12 18.19 45.62 -7.27
N VAL A 13 17.30 45.44 -6.25
CA VAL A 13 17.62 45.78 -4.86
C VAL A 13 17.61 44.56 -3.96
N MET A 14 18.35 44.68 -2.85
CA MET A 14 18.28 43.75 -1.71
C MET A 14 17.23 44.27 -0.71
N VAL A 15 16.28 43.43 -0.36
CA VAL A 15 15.24 43.71 0.64
C VAL A 15 15.55 43.02 1.95
N THR A 16 14.80 43.34 3.01
CA THR A 16 14.95 42.71 4.32
C THR A 16 14.10 41.44 4.40
N ASN A 17 14.66 40.34 4.89
CA ASN A 17 13.89 39.19 5.30
C ASN A 17 13.19 39.53 6.63
N ARG A 18 11.86 39.38 6.65
CA ARG A 18 11.03 39.81 7.79
C ARG A 18 11.25 39.01 9.08
N ILE A 19 11.72 37.76 8.96
CA ILE A 19 11.95 36.88 10.11
C ILE A 19 13.34 37.12 10.69
N THR A 20 14.36 37.21 9.82
CA THR A 20 15.76 37.26 10.26
C THR A 20 16.34 38.66 10.34
N GLY A 21 15.70 39.65 9.73
CA GLY A 21 16.23 41.01 9.59
C GLY A 21 17.42 41.11 8.59
N LYS A 22 17.88 39.98 8.03
CA LYS A 22 19.01 39.97 7.10
C LYS A 22 18.61 40.44 5.70
N ARG A 23 19.58 40.93 4.92
CA ARG A 23 19.40 41.26 3.51
C ARG A 23 19.10 40.01 2.70
N GLN A 24 18.13 40.11 1.81
CA GLN A 24 17.72 39.03 0.92
C GLN A 24 17.42 39.59 -0.47
N TRP A 25 17.84 38.87 -1.52
CA TRP A 25 17.39 39.16 -2.87
C TRP A 25 16.06 38.45 -3.13
N SER A 26 15.09 39.18 -3.68
CA SER A 26 13.75 38.70 -3.98
C SER A 26 13.26 39.21 -5.34
N PRO A 27 13.77 38.65 -6.47
CA PRO A 27 13.41 39.07 -7.81
C PRO A 27 12.04 38.48 -8.20
N MET A 28 11.01 39.00 -7.57
CA MET A 28 9.61 38.54 -7.72
C MET A 28 8.71 39.71 -8.10
N GLY A 29 7.88 39.50 -9.11
CA GLY A 29 6.94 40.55 -9.57
C GLY A 29 6.00 41.08 -8.46
N SER A 30 5.61 40.23 -7.49
CA SER A 30 4.83 40.64 -6.32
C SER A 30 5.60 41.59 -5.42
N SER A 31 6.87 41.24 -5.06
CA SER A 31 7.75 42.10 -4.25
C SER A 31 8.00 43.42 -4.94
N ALA A 32 8.40 43.39 -6.22
CA ALA A 32 8.68 44.59 -7.01
C ALA A 32 7.48 45.56 -7.10
N ASN A 33 6.27 45.04 -7.28
CA ASN A 33 5.04 45.85 -7.30
C ASN A 33 4.75 46.48 -5.92
N MET A 34 4.92 45.72 -4.82
CA MET A 34 4.71 46.27 -3.48
C MET A 34 5.77 47.32 -3.10
N GLU A 35 7.04 47.08 -3.48
CA GLU A 35 8.12 48.06 -3.32
C GLU A 35 7.83 49.33 -4.11
N GLY A 36 7.49 49.24 -5.40
CA GLY A 36 7.14 50.37 -6.25
C GLY A 36 5.97 51.18 -5.72
N ARG A 37 4.92 50.52 -5.22
CA ARG A 37 3.79 51.17 -4.56
C ARG A 37 4.21 51.95 -3.29
N THR A 38 5.04 51.29 -2.44
CA THR A 38 5.55 51.94 -1.23
C THR A 38 6.41 53.14 -1.58
N LEU A 39 7.33 53.00 -2.55
CA LEU A 39 8.17 54.08 -3.03
C LEU A 39 7.34 55.28 -3.57
N ALA A 40 6.35 55.02 -4.40
CA ALA A 40 5.46 56.05 -4.90
C ALA A 40 4.75 56.85 -3.78
N GLN A 41 4.31 56.16 -2.73
CA GLN A 41 3.71 56.78 -1.55
C GLN A 41 4.72 57.63 -0.76
N VAL A 42 5.97 57.15 -0.62
CA VAL A 42 7.06 57.91 0.05
C VAL A 42 7.39 59.17 -0.73
N LEU A 43 7.52 59.06 -2.05
CA LEU A 43 7.75 60.22 -2.92
C LEU A 43 6.59 61.24 -2.88
N ALA A 44 5.36 60.79 -2.60
CA ALA A 44 4.19 61.62 -2.37
C ALA A 44 4.10 62.19 -0.93
N GLY A 45 5.12 62.00 -0.10
CA GLY A 45 5.19 62.51 1.27
C GLY A 45 4.69 61.60 2.38
N ALA A 46 4.32 60.36 2.07
CA ALA A 46 3.90 59.42 3.10
C ALA A 46 5.10 58.88 3.94
N GLN A 47 4.90 58.80 5.25
CA GLN A 47 5.86 58.22 6.17
C GLN A 47 5.67 56.69 6.19
N LYS A 48 6.26 55.99 5.20
CA LYS A 48 6.15 54.52 5.06
C LYS A 48 7.50 53.89 4.78
N THR A 49 7.62 52.62 5.19
CA THR A 49 8.77 51.76 4.91
C THR A 49 8.27 50.45 4.34
N TYR A 50 8.98 49.90 3.37
CA TYR A 50 8.68 48.56 2.87
C TYR A 50 9.12 47.55 3.91
N PRO A 51 8.22 46.67 4.41
CA PRO A 51 8.52 45.79 5.54
C PRO A 51 9.46 44.62 5.20
N GLY A 52 9.73 44.39 3.92
CA GLY A 52 10.53 43.28 3.44
C GLY A 52 9.71 42.07 3.04
N VAL A 53 10.37 40.93 2.88
CA VAL A 53 9.81 39.69 2.28
C VAL A 53 9.96 38.49 3.18
N LEU A 54 9.12 37.45 2.95
CA LEU A 54 9.22 36.14 3.57
C LEU A 54 9.90 35.08 2.66
N GLY A 55 10.26 35.43 1.43
CA GLY A 55 10.76 34.50 0.44
C GLY A 55 9.68 33.53 -0.09
N THR A 56 8.45 34.03 -0.21
CA THR A 56 7.31 33.30 -0.71
C THR A 56 7.44 33.04 -2.21
N GLY A 57 7.14 31.82 -2.63
CA GLY A 57 7.12 31.42 -4.03
C GLY A 57 6.28 30.17 -4.27
N VAL A 58 5.70 30.11 -5.47
CA VAL A 58 4.97 28.94 -5.96
C VAL A 58 5.43 28.61 -7.37
N VAL A 59 5.46 27.33 -7.69
CA VAL A 59 5.86 26.80 -9.01
C VAL A 59 4.85 25.76 -9.44
N LYS A 60 4.41 25.85 -10.70
CA LYS A 60 3.58 24.83 -11.34
C LYS A 60 4.44 23.96 -12.24
N LEU A 61 4.41 22.66 -12.00
CA LEU A 61 5.05 21.62 -12.81
C LEU A 61 3.97 20.73 -13.44
N PRO A 62 4.30 19.93 -14.47
CA PRO A 62 3.35 18.94 -15.00
C PRO A 62 2.89 17.98 -13.89
N GLY A 63 1.61 18.03 -13.54
CA GLY A 63 0.99 17.16 -12.51
C GLY A 63 1.41 17.42 -11.06
N LEU A 64 2.19 18.47 -10.79
CA LEU A 64 2.66 18.79 -9.44
C LEU A 64 2.82 20.30 -9.26
N ASN A 65 2.33 20.83 -8.13
CA ASN A 65 2.56 22.20 -7.70
C ASN A 65 3.47 22.19 -6.47
N ILE A 66 4.31 23.21 -6.34
CA ILE A 66 5.21 23.38 -5.20
C ILE A 66 5.06 24.80 -4.68
N GLY A 67 4.96 24.96 -3.36
CA GLY A 67 4.90 26.25 -2.72
C GLY A 67 5.73 26.33 -1.45
N ARG A 68 6.20 27.52 -1.11
CA ARG A 68 6.93 27.78 0.13
C ARG A 68 6.77 29.20 0.60
N THR A 69 6.93 29.40 1.92
CA THR A 69 7.10 30.73 2.52
C THR A 69 7.89 30.59 3.84
N GLY A 70 8.47 31.70 4.28
CA GLY A 70 9.28 31.74 5.49
C GLY A 70 10.63 31.04 5.33
N LEU A 71 11.20 30.56 6.43
CA LEU A 71 12.51 29.95 6.50
C LEU A 71 12.44 28.43 6.17
N THR A 72 13.44 27.94 5.49
CA THR A 72 13.73 26.51 5.48
C THR A 72 14.26 26.07 6.83
N GLU A 73 14.27 24.77 7.13
CA GLU A 73 14.85 24.23 8.36
C GLU A 73 16.32 24.65 8.55
N ALA A 74 17.11 24.62 7.48
CA ALA A 74 18.52 25.04 7.50
C ALA A 74 18.65 26.54 7.83
N GLN A 75 17.86 27.39 7.15
CA GLN A 75 17.86 28.83 7.40
C GLN A 75 17.40 29.19 8.82
N ALA A 76 16.41 28.46 9.35
CA ALA A 76 15.95 28.68 10.72
C ALA A 76 17.02 28.30 11.75
N LYS A 77 17.72 27.16 11.55
CA LYS A 77 18.86 26.76 12.39
C LYS A 77 20.00 27.76 12.31
N GLU A 78 20.34 28.23 11.11
CA GLU A 78 21.38 29.28 10.90
C GLU A 78 20.99 30.61 11.57
N ALA A 79 19.69 30.91 11.66
CA ALA A 79 19.19 32.10 12.34
C ALA A 79 19.13 31.95 13.87
N GLY A 80 19.47 30.77 14.42
CA GLY A 80 19.58 30.53 15.86
C GLY A 80 18.28 30.09 16.55
N TYR A 81 17.25 29.68 15.78
CA TYR A 81 16.02 29.15 16.35
C TYR A 81 16.18 27.70 16.86
N ASP A 82 15.43 27.35 17.92
CA ASP A 82 15.25 25.97 18.36
C ASP A 82 14.24 25.25 17.44
N VAL A 83 14.76 24.76 16.31
CA VAL A 83 13.92 24.33 15.19
C VAL A 83 13.31 22.95 15.42
N ILE A 84 12.01 22.87 15.27
CA ILE A 84 11.27 21.61 15.17
C ILE A 84 10.45 21.58 13.87
N THR A 85 10.39 20.40 13.23
CA THR A 85 9.66 20.21 11.96
C THR A 85 8.79 18.97 12.00
N ALA A 86 7.77 18.94 11.14
CA ALA A 86 7.03 17.73 10.82
C ALA A 86 6.77 17.65 9.31
N LEU A 87 6.87 16.46 8.73
CA LEU A 87 6.48 16.17 7.34
C LEU A 87 5.18 15.38 7.33
N VAL A 88 4.11 16.01 6.82
CA VAL A 88 2.74 15.53 6.98
C VAL A 88 2.04 15.36 5.63
N PRO A 89 1.79 14.12 5.19
CA PRO A 89 0.87 13.86 4.07
C PRO A 89 -0.59 14.03 4.50
N THR A 90 -1.34 14.83 3.77
CA THR A 90 -2.78 15.05 3.98
C THR A 90 -3.55 14.94 2.67
N ASP A 91 -4.86 14.72 2.72
CA ASP A 91 -5.72 14.92 1.57
C ASP A 91 -5.97 16.43 1.39
N ASP A 92 -6.07 16.91 0.15
CA ASP A 92 -6.37 18.32 -0.17
C ASP A 92 -7.84 18.63 0.07
N LYS A 93 -8.72 17.67 -0.18
CA LYS A 93 -10.18 17.72 0.02
C LYS A 93 -10.72 16.35 0.40
N ALA A 94 -12.03 16.21 0.52
CA ALA A 94 -12.66 14.94 0.84
C ALA A 94 -12.32 13.88 -0.22
N HIS A 95 -11.77 12.74 0.21
CA HIS A 95 -11.20 11.68 -0.65
C HIS A 95 -12.18 11.05 -1.64
N TYR A 96 -13.49 11.19 -1.41
CA TYR A 96 -14.54 10.68 -2.30
C TYR A 96 -14.87 11.61 -3.47
N TYR A 97 -14.25 12.80 -3.54
CA TYR A 97 -14.39 13.68 -4.70
C TYR A 97 -13.50 13.21 -5.87
N PRO A 98 -13.98 13.28 -7.13
CA PRO A 98 -13.25 12.72 -8.28
C PRO A 98 -11.88 13.34 -8.52
N ASP A 99 -11.69 14.61 -8.14
CA ASP A 99 -10.45 15.37 -8.29
C ASP A 99 -9.67 15.50 -6.97
N ALA A 100 -10.01 14.67 -5.96
CA ALA A 100 -9.28 14.66 -4.71
C ALA A 100 -7.83 14.24 -4.92
N SER A 101 -6.93 14.96 -4.29
CA SER A 101 -5.50 14.73 -4.36
C SER A 101 -4.85 14.85 -2.97
N PHE A 102 -3.58 15.13 -2.92
CA PHE A 102 -2.85 15.19 -1.66
C PHE A 102 -1.96 16.42 -1.57
N PHE A 103 -1.64 16.77 -0.33
CA PHE A 103 -0.49 17.63 0.00
C PHE A 103 0.53 16.85 0.81
N ILE A 104 1.82 17.11 0.57
CA ILE A 104 2.89 16.81 1.51
C ILE A 104 3.42 18.13 2.01
N THR A 105 3.20 18.37 3.30
CA THR A 105 3.51 19.63 3.96
C THR A 105 4.65 19.44 4.94
N LYS A 106 5.75 20.18 4.77
CA LYS A 106 6.78 20.36 5.81
C LYS A 106 6.49 21.67 6.53
N ILE A 107 6.09 21.58 7.79
CA ILE A 107 5.88 22.72 8.68
C ILE A 107 7.08 22.90 9.60
N ILE A 108 7.50 24.14 9.82
CA ILE A 108 8.73 24.52 10.53
C ILE A 108 8.36 25.55 11.58
N ALA A 109 8.71 25.29 12.84
CA ALA A 109 8.45 26.20 13.95
C ALA A 109 9.65 26.28 14.90
N ASP A 110 9.68 27.30 15.72
CA ASP A 110 10.52 27.37 16.90
C ASP A 110 9.87 26.56 18.03
N LYS A 111 10.59 25.57 18.54
CA LYS A 111 10.09 24.63 19.54
C LYS A 111 9.71 25.33 20.86
N THR A 112 10.53 26.30 21.26
CA THR A 112 10.38 26.98 22.55
C THR A 112 9.25 28.00 22.53
N THR A 113 9.16 28.84 21.50
CA THR A 113 8.15 29.89 21.41
C THR A 113 6.89 29.44 20.68
N ARG A 114 6.93 28.30 20.00
CA ARG A 114 5.89 27.75 19.11
C ARG A 114 5.56 28.65 17.90
N LYS A 115 6.39 29.68 17.61
CA LYS A 115 6.20 30.54 16.44
C LYS A 115 6.36 29.78 15.14
N LEU A 116 5.45 30.01 14.20
CA LEU A 116 5.57 29.52 12.83
C LEU A 116 6.72 30.23 12.12
N LEU A 117 7.70 29.48 11.61
CA LEU A 117 8.87 30.02 10.92
C LEU A 117 8.83 29.80 9.41
N GLY A 118 8.17 28.75 8.95
CA GLY A 118 8.08 28.47 7.53
C GLY A 118 7.26 27.24 7.19
N VAL A 119 6.87 27.17 5.90
CA VAL A 119 6.12 26.05 5.33
C VAL A 119 6.65 25.76 3.94
N GLN A 120 6.77 24.47 3.62
CA GLN A 120 7.03 23.96 2.27
C GLN A 120 5.93 22.94 1.96
N VAL A 121 5.28 23.07 0.81
CA VAL A 121 4.16 22.23 0.40
C VAL A 121 4.34 21.79 -1.04
N PHE A 122 4.04 20.55 -1.33
CA PHE A 122 3.89 20.07 -2.70
C PHE A 122 2.72 19.10 -2.83
N GLY A 123 2.14 19.04 -4.02
CA GLY A 123 1.02 18.19 -4.36
C GLY A 123 0.35 18.64 -5.67
N PRO A 124 -0.56 17.85 -6.24
CA PRO A 124 -1.27 18.23 -7.47
C PRO A 124 -2.27 19.37 -7.27
N GLY A 125 -2.74 19.57 -6.03
CA GLY A 125 -3.79 20.55 -5.68
C GLY A 125 -3.29 21.99 -5.53
N GLU A 126 -4.12 22.82 -4.89
CA GLU A 126 -3.92 24.27 -4.68
C GLU A 126 -2.98 24.55 -3.51
N VAL A 127 -1.67 24.33 -3.73
CA VAL A 127 -0.62 24.51 -2.69
C VAL A 127 -0.52 25.96 -2.21
N ASP A 128 -0.92 26.92 -3.02
CA ASP A 128 -0.96 28.36 -2.74
C ASP A 128 -1.84 28.67 -1.52
N LYS A 129 -2.99 28.02 -1.36
CA LYS A 129 -3.81 28.17 -0.14
C LYS A 129 -3.01 27.91 1.15
N MET A 130 -2.24 26.83 1.15
CA MET A 130 -1.41 26.44 2.30
C MET A 130 -0.30 27.48 2.58
N VAL A 131 0.28 27.98 1.49
CA VAL A 131 1.33 29.01 1.54
C VAL A 131 0.78 30.34 2.05
N ASP A 132 -0.37 30.79 1.54
CA ASP A 132 -0.98 32.08 1.91
C ASP A 132 -1.44 32.12 3.37
N ILE A 133 -1.95 30.99 3.91
CA ILE A 133 -2.23 30.85 5.34
C ILE A 133 -0.95 31.06 6.15
N ALA A 134 0.16 30.41 5.75
CA ALA A 134 1.43 30.56 6.45
C ALA A 134 2.00 31.99 6.31
N VAL A 135 1.86 32.64 5.16
CA VAL A 135 2.25 34.04 4.95
C VAL A 135 1.55 34.95 5.94
N MET A 136 0.23 34.82 6.07
CA MET A 136 -0.53 35.62 7.04
C MET A 136 -0.12 35.32 8.47
N GLY A 137 0.02 34.05 8.84
CA GLY A 137 0.44 33.66 10.16
C GLY A 137 1.82 34.23 10.54
N ILE A 138 2.82 34.09 9.68
CA ILE A 138 4.16 34.61 9.93
C ILE A 138 4.15 36.14 10.02
N ASN A 139 3.38 36.81 9.15
CA ASN A 139 3.25 38.27 9.19
C ASN A 139 2.63 38.82 10.48
N MET A 140 1.80 37.99 11.13
CA MET A 140 1.13 38.33 12.40
C MET A 140 1.86 37.76 13.63
N ASP A 141 3.05 37.22 13.45
CA ASP A 141 3.84 36.57 14.54
C ASP A 141 3.11 35.39 15.20
N ALA A 142 2.23 34.71 14.44
CA ALA A 142 1.37 33.64 14.96
C ALA A 142 2.18 32.45 15.47
N LYS A 143 1.68 31.90 16.55
CA LYS A 143 2.12 30.62 17.12
C LYS A 143 1.26 29.48 16.56
N LEU A 144 1.72 28.25 16.70
CA LEU A 144 0.95 27.07 16.30
C LEU A 144 -0.42 27.03 16.98
N ASP A 145 -0.52 27.47 18.23
CA ASP A 145 -1.74 27.52 19.02
C ASP A 145 -2.81 28.44 18.40
N ASP A 146 -2.42 29.50 17.68
CA ASP A 146 -3.33 30.41 17.01
C ASP A 146 -4.07 29.77 15.81
N PHE A 147 -3.51 28.68 15.26
CA PHE A 147 -4.12 27.93 14.17
C PHE A 147 -4.97 26.75 14.65
N GLU A 148 -4.83 26.31 15.90
CA GLU A 148 -5.42 25.08 16.42
C GLU A 148 -6.95 25.04 16.21
N ASN A 149 -7.61 26.17 16.44
CA ASN A 149 -9.06 26.29 16.33
C ASN A 149 -9.46 27.34 15.27
N ALA A 150 -8.60 27.60 14.28
CA ALA A 150 -8.92 28.54 13.22
C ALA A 150 -10.09 28.04 12.36
N ASP A 151 -11.11 28.87 12.20
CA ASP A 151 -12.31 28.56 11.42
C ASP A 151 -12.05 28.79 9.94
N PHE A 152 -11.34 27.85 9.31
CA PHE A 152 -11.08 27.88 7.88
C PHE A 152 -12.30 27.44 7.08
N ALA A 153 -12.47 28.02 5.87
CA ALA A 153 -13.55 27.67 4.98
C ALA A 153 -13.55 26.17 4.63
N TYR A 154 -14.69 25.53 4.87
CA TYR A 154 -14.88 24.12 4.61
C TYR A 154 -16.16 23.87 3.80
N ALA A 155 -16.00 23.10 2.75
CA ALA A 155 -17.00 22.22 2.18
C ALA A 155 -16.25 21.06 1.49
N PRO A 156 -16.86 19.88 1.35
CA PRO A 156 -16.15 18.68 0.82
C PRO A 156 -15.40 18.89 -0.49
N PRO A 157 -15.87 19.71 -1.46
CA PRO A 157 -15.14 19.98 -2.71
C PRO A 157 -13.90 20.86 -2.55
N PHE A 158 -13.75 21.57 -1.43
CA PHE A 158 -12.71 22.60 -1.26
C PHE A 158 -11.63 22.21 -0.25
N SER A 159 -11.98 21.40 0.76
CA SER A 159 -11.06 21.05 1.82
C SER A 159 -11.50 19.76 2.55
N THR A 160 -10.66 19.24 3.41
CA THR A 160 -11.06 18.28 4.45
C THR A 160 -11.70 19.01 5.64
N ALA A 161 -12.52 18.31 6.44
CA ALA A 161 -13.25 18.89 7.58
C ALA A 161 -12.33 19.59 8.58
N ILE A 162 -11.16 19.01 8.86
CA ILE A 162 -10.04 19.70 9.50
C ILE A 162 -9.11 20.12 8.37
N HIS A 163 -8.92 21.43 8.19
CA HIS A 163 -8.12 21.96 7.09
C HIS A 163 -6.72 21.33 7.06
N PRO A 164 -6.15 20.98 5.88
CA PRO A 164 -4.84 20.32 5.76
C PRO A 164 -3.70 21.04 6.49
N PHE A 165 -3.73 22.38 6.50
CA PHE A 165 -2.80 23.20 7.26
C PHE A 165 -2.90 22.95 8.77
N VAL A 166 -4.13 22.92 9.30
CA VAL A 166 -4.38 22.63 10.73
C VAL A 166 -3.96 21.21 11.09
N GLN A 167 -4.18 20.24 10.20
CA GLN A 167 -3.67 18.87 10.42
C GLN A 167 -2.15 18.85 10.57
N ALA A 168 -1.41 19.62 9.74
CA ALA A 168 0.05 19.73 9.86
C ALA A 168 0.47 20.42 11.18
N VAL A 169 -0.26 21.45 11.61
CA VAL A 169 -0.08 22.11 12.91
C VAL A 169 -0.28 21.10 14.04
N TYR A 170 -1.37 20.33 14.06
CA TYR A 170 -1.63 19.33 15.09
C TYR A 170 -0.50 18.29 15.19
N VAL A 171 0.00 17.79 14.06
CA VAL A 171 1.10 16.83 14.08
C VAL A 171 2.35 17.44 14.70
N LEU A 172 2.68 18.70 14.36
CA LEU A 172 3.84 19.38 14.94
C LEU A 172 3.65 19.68 16.43
N MET A 173 2.46 20.11 16.86
CA MET A 173 2.12 20.30 18.27
C MET A 173 2.25 18.98 19.05
N ASN A 174 1.69 17.89 18.56
CA ASN A 174 1.82 16.56 19.17
C ASN A 174 3.28 16.12 19.31
N LYS A 175 4.13 16.51 18.35
CA LYS A 175 5.58 16.25 18.42
C LYS A 175 6.26 17.08 19.50
N ILE A 176 5.92 18.37 19.63
CA ILE A 176 6.41 19.26 20.68
C ILE A 176 6.01 18.72 22.05
N ASP A 177 4.75 18.32 22.21
CA ASP A 177 4.16 17.85 23.47
C ASP A 177 4.54 16.39 23.80
N GLY A 178 5.31 15.71 22.93
CA GLY A 178 5.82 14.35 23.15
C GLY A 178 4.76 13.25 22.98
N THR A 179 3.55 13.58 22.53
CA THR A 179 2.49 12.60 22.23
C THR A 179 2.69 11.92 20.87
N PHE A 180 3.51 12.51 20.01
CA PHE A 180 3.95 11.94 18.73
C PHE A 180 5.48 11.84 18.72
N VAL A 181 5.99 10.61 18.79
CA VAL A 181 7.42 10.32 18.65
C VAL A 181 7.67 9.84 17.21
N SER A 182 8.49 10.57 16.49
CA SER A 182 8.67 10.33 15.06
C SER A 182 10.15 10.28 14.64
N MET A 183 10.39 9.68 13.50
CA MET A 183 11.64 9.71 12.75
C MET A 183 11.40 10.49 11.47
N THR A 184 12.21 11.48 11.19
CA THR A 184 12.13 12.25 9.94
C THR A 184 12.63 11.43 8.74
N PRO A 185 12.21 11.75 7.51
CA PRO A 185 12.75 11.11 6.31
C PRO A 185 14.26 11.24 6.17
N ALA A 186 14.83 12.35 6.62
CA ALA A 186 16.29 12.56 6.58
C ALA A 186 17.02 11.62 7.54
N GLU A 187 16.53 11.45 8.77
CA GLU A 187 17.05 10.48 9.73
C GLU A 187 16.91 9.06 9.22
N TYR A 188 15.75 8.72 8.64
CA TYR A 188 15.50 7.41 8.04
C TYR A 188 16.50 7.13 6.90
N ALA A 189 16.68 8.06 5.98
CA ALA A 189 17.63 7.95 4.88
C ALA A 189 19.09 7.86 5.36
N ALA A 190 19.41 8.48 6.49
CA ALA A 190 20.72 8.38 7.16
C ALA A 190 20.93 7.06 7.93
N GLY A 191 19.94 6.15 7.93
CA GLY A 191 20.05 4.84 8.57
C GLY A 191 19.64 4.79 10.04
N ALA A 192 18.98 5.82 10.58
CA ALA A 192 18.54 5.86 11.98
C ALA A 192 17.55 4.74 12.35
N ALA A 193 16.94 4.10 11.34
CA ALA A 193 16.06 2.95 11.54
C ALA A 193 16.80 1.61 11.73
N GLU A 194 18.13 1.62 11.73
CA GLU A 194 18.89 0.39 11.96
C GLU A 194 18.60 -0.21 13.35
N GLY A 195 18.29 -1.50 13.37
CA GLY A 195 17.89 -2.20 14.59
C GLY A 195 16.42 -1.98 15.03
N TYR A 196 15.64 -1.25 14.25
CA TYR A 196 14.20 -1.17 14.44
C TYR A 196 13.48 -2.29 13.69
N ARG A 197 12.49 -2.89 14.32
CA ARG A 197 11.54 -3.77 13.65
C ARG A 197 10.47 -2.92 12.96
N VAL A 198 10.36 -3.08 11.65
CA VAL A 198 9.36 -2.35 10.87
C VAL A 198 8.00 -3.02 11.04
N VAL A 199 7.01 -2.23 11.45
CA VAL A 199 5.62 -2.66 11.63
C VAL A 199 4.73 -1.93 10.62
N ASP A 200 4.09 -2.71 9.76
CA ASP A 200 3.12 -2.23 8.78
C ASP A 200 1.73 -2.09 9.42
N VAL A 201 1.19 -0.88 9.41
CA VAL A 201 -0.12 -0.54 9.99
C VAL A 201 -1.13 -0.15 8.91
N GLN A 202 -0.91 -0.54 7.65
CA GLN A 202 -1.85 -0.29 6.56
C GLN A 202 -3.14 -1.12 6.75
N PRO A 203 -4.21 -0.86 6.02
CA PRO A 203 -5.44 -1.66 6.10
C PRO A 203 -5.22 -3.13 5.77
N GLU A 204 -4.32 -3.41 4.82
CA GLU A 204 -3.84 -4.72 4.42
C GLU A 204 -2.30 -4.69 4.37
N PRO A 205 -1.59 -5.84 4.52
CA PRO A 205 -0.13 -5.89 4.43
C PRO A 205 0.36 -5.35 3.09
N ALA A 206 1.25 -4.35 3.11
CA ALA A 206 1.77 -3.72 1.90
C ALA A 206 3.29 -3.49 1.92
N ILE A 207 3.93 -3.59 3.09
CA ILE A 207 5.38 -3.44 3.22
C ILE A 207 6.00 -4.83 3.34
N ARG A 208 6.73 -5.22 2.30
CA ARG A 208 7.39 -6.53 2.25
C ARG A 208 8.32 -6.76 3.43
N GLY A 209 8.21 -7.90 4.10
CA GLY A 209 9.03 -8.28 5.25
C GLY A 209 8.74 -7.53 6.54
N ALA A 210 7.82 -6.56 6.54
CA ALA A 210 7.39 -5.91 7.76
C ALA A 210 6.42 -6.79 8.57
N PHE A 211 6.42 -6.60 9.87
CA PHE A 211 5.45 -7.23 10.75
C PHE A 211 4.10 -6.50 10.61
N PHE A 212 3.07 -7.19 10.19
CA PHE A 212 1.76 -6.57 9.97
C PHE A 212 0.94 -6.50 11.27
N VAL A 213 0.34 -5.32 11.53
CA VAL A 213 -0.58 -5.11 12.65
C VAL A 213 -1.88 -4.49 12.16
N ASN A 214 -2.99 -5.21 12.31
CA ASN A 214 -4.31 -4.63 12.09
C ASN A 214 -4.70 -3.73 13.27
N LEU A 215 -4.65 -2.42 13.05
CA LEU A 215 -4.99 -1.42 14.08
C LEU A 215 -6.36 -1.68 14.76
N GLY A 216 -7.35 -2.18 14.02
CA GLY A 216 -8.70 -2.43 14.54
C GLY A 216 -8.76 -3.56 15.57
N GLN A 217 -7.80 -4.47 15.55
CA GLN A 217 -7.75 -5.65 16.42
C GLN A 217 -6.87 -5.46 17.68
N VAL A 218 -6.15 -4.34 17.77
CA VAL A 218 -5.27 -4.08 18.92
C VAL A 218 -6.07 -3.63 20.13
N ASN A 219 -6.22 -4.52 21.09
CA ASN A 219 -6.93 -4.30 22.37
C ASN A 219 -6.13 -4.83 23.58
N GLY A 220 -4.84 -5.05 23.44
CA GLY A 220 -3.92 -5.57 24.44
C GLY A 220 -2.49 -5.65 23.92
N GLU A 221 -1.74 -6.57 24.46
CA GLU A 221 -0.40 -6.90 23.96
C GLU A 221 -0.52 -7.49 22.54
N ILE A 222 0.49 -7.24 21.72
CA ILE A 222 0.55 -7.72 20.35
C ILE A 222 1.48 -8.93 20.32
N ASP A 223 0.93 -10.10 20.04
CA ASP A 223 1.70 -11.33 19.93
C ASP A 223 2.85 -11.18 18.93
N GLY A 224 4.04 -11.60 19.33
CA GLY A 224 5.24 -11.51 18.52
C GLY A 224 5.93 -10.14 18.51
N LEU A 225 5.49 -9.14 19.30
CA LEU A 225 6.18 -7.85 19.50
C LEU A 225 6.56 -7.66 20.96
N GLY A 226 7.86 -7.45 21.23
CA GLY A 226 8.37 -7.16 22.57
C GLY A 226 8.11 -5.71 23.00
N LYS A 227 7.74 -5.49 24.27
CA LYS A 227 7.46 -4.13 24.82
C LYS A 227 8.69 -3.20 24.85
N ASP A 228 9.86 -3.77 24.98
CA ASP A 228 11.14 -3.04 24.99
C ASP A 228 11.83 -3.02 23.62
N GLU A 229 11.23 -3.67 22.60
CA GLU A 229 11.75 -3.73 21.24
C GLU A 229 11.67 -2.34 20.58
N LYS A 230 12.67 -2.00 19.75
CA LYS A 230 12.66 -0.79 18.94
C LYS A 230 11.76 -1.01 17.74
N ILE A 231 10.65 -0.28 17.63
CA ILE A 231 9.61 -0.48 16.64
C ILE A 231 9.43 0.79 15.80
N LEU A 232 9.57 0.64 14.48
CA LEU A 232 9.26 1.67 13.49
C LEU A 232 7.87 1.40 12.91
N LEU A 233 6.91 2.26 13.23
CA LEU A 233 5.54 2.18 12.77
C LEU A 233 5.37 2.89 11.44
N VAL A 234 4.84 2.20 10.45
CA VAL A 234 4.66 2.75 9.10
C VAL A 234 3.26 2.44 8.58
N CYS A 235 2.61 3.41 7.98
CA CYS A 235 1.40 3.21 7.17
C CYS A 235 1.47 4.07 5.89
N ALA A 236 0.38 4.28 5.18
CA ALA A 236 0.42 5.09 3.96
C ALA A 236 0.72 6.58 4.22
N LYS A 237 0.03 7.23 5.18
CA LYS A 237 0.08 8.68 5.43
C LYS A 237 0.46 9.08 6.87
N GLY A 238 0.83 8.12 7.75
CA GLY A 238 1.24 8.39 9.13
C GLY A 238 0.13 8.29 10.18
N LYS A 239 -1.13 8.58 9.86
CA LYS A 239 -2.25 8.65 10.80
C LYS A 239 -2.51 7.33 11.54
N ARG A 240 -2.59 6.20 10.83
CA ARG A 240 -2.80 4.88 11.45
C ARG A 240 -1.63 4.48 12.34
N ALA A 241 -0.40 4.78 11.92
CA ALA A 241 0.82 4.53 12.68
C ALA A 241 0.82 5.35 13.99
N TYR A 242 0.41 6.61 13.96
CA TYR A 242 0.24 7.45 15.16
C TYR A 242 -0.82 6.88 16.12
N PHE A 243 -1.96 6.42 15.61
CA PHE A 243 -2.98 5.79 16.45
C PHE A 243 -2.48 4.50 17.09
N LEU A 244 -1.74 3.68 16.33
CA LEU A 244 -1.12 2.48 16.90
C LEU A 244 -0.06 2.85 17.95
N GLN A 245 0.78 3.85 17.72
CA GLN A 245 1.77 4.32 18.69
C GLN A 245 1.13 4.65 20.03
N ASN A 246 0.03 5.39 20.04
CA ASN A 246 -0.66 5.76 21.28
C ASN A 246 -1.30 4.54 21.97
N ARG A 247 -1.88 3.60 21.22
CA ARG A 247 -2.37 2.34 21.81
C ARG A 247 -1.25 1.50 22.39
N MET A 248 -0.15 1.34 21.67
CA MET A 248 1.02 0.60 22.14
C MET A 248 1.61 1.23 23.41
N ARG A 249 1.70 2.56 23.44
CA ARG A 249 2.13 3.28 24.65
C ARG A 249 1.22 2.99 25.84
N TYR A 250 -0.09 2.99 25.64
CA TYR A 250 -1.07 2.65 26.68
C TYR A 250 -0.87 1.22 27.20
N TYR A 251 -0.50 0.25 26.32
CA TYR A 251 -0.20 -1.13 26.70
C TYR A 251 1.25 -1.38 27.13
N GLY A 252 2.05 -0.32 27.31
CA GLY A 252 3.38 -0.38 27.92
C GLY A 252 4.55 -0.59 26.96
N TYR A 253 4.35 -0.43 25.63
CA TYR A 253 5.46 -0.39 24.67
C TYR A 253 6.22 0.93 24.77
N LYS A 254 7.55 0.88 24.94
CA LYS A 254 8.36 2.06 25.30
C LYS A 254 9.06 2.70 24.09
N ASN A 255 9.45 1.89 23.11
CA ASN A 255 10.38 2.29 22.05
C ASN A 255 9.71 2.27 20.67
N THR A 256 8.57 2.97 20.54
CA THR A 256 7.84 3.09 19.28
C THR A 256 8.10 4.44 18.63
N VAL A 257 8.39 4.44 17.32
CA VAL A 257 8.64 5.63 16.50
C VAL A 257 7.82 5.54 15.22
N VAL A 258 7.21 6.63 14.79
CA VAL A 258 6.47 6.71 13.53
C VAL A 258 7.35 7.34 12.45
N LEU A 259 7.40 6.76 11.24
CA LEU A 259 8.08 7.36 10.10
C LEU A 259 7.26 8.53 9.54
N GLU A 260 7.79 9.75 9.60
CA GLU A 260 7.16 10.92 8.98
C GLU A 260 7.12 10.78 7.46
N GLY A 261 6.04 11.27 6.85
CA GLY A 261 5.82 11.08 5.40
C GLY A 261 5.39 9.66 5.02
N ALA A 262 5.58 8.68 5.93
CA ALA A 262 5.14 7.30 5.78
C ALA A 262 5.56 6.67 4.42
N THR A 263 4.85 5.70 3.85
CA THR A 263 5.18 5.17 2.51
C THR A 263 4.80 6.12 1.38
N PHE A 264 4.04 7.17 1.66
CA PHE A 264 3.69 8.18 0.67
C PHE A 264 4.90 9.01 0.23
N PHE A 265 5.88 9.18 1.12
CA PHE A 265 7.10 9.95 0.87
C PHE A 265 8.36 9.08 0.85
N ASN A 266 8.40 7.99 1.63
CA ASN A 266 9.60 7.18 1.79
C ASN A 266 9.46 5.84 1.05
N ASP A 267 10.53 5.37 0.42
CA ASP A 267 10.67 3.99 -0.02
C ASP A 267 11.12 3.14 1.18
N VAL A 268 10.14 2.46 1.81
CA VAL A 268 10.39 1.69 3.02
C VAL A 268 10.81 0.27 2.67
N LYS A 269 12.05 -0.07 2.99
CA LYS A 269 12.64 -1.39 2.77
C LYS A 269 13.00 -2.05 4.10
N VAL A 270 12.61 -3.31 4.25
CA VAL A 270 13.01 -4.12 5.40
C VAL A 270 14.25 -4.94 5.05
N LYS A 271 15.34 -4.77 5.80
CA LYS A 271 16.54 -5.61 5.65
C LYS A 271 16.14 -7.07 5.85
N ASN A 272 16.54 -7.96 4.96
CA ASN A 272 16.21 -9.39 4.93
C ASN A 272 14.79 -9.76 4.48
N ALA A 273 14.08 -8.86 3.80
CA ALA A 273 12.79 -9.16 3.17
C ALA A 273 12.87 -10.15 1.97
N GLY A 274 13.99 -10.83 1.79
CA GLY A 274 14.31 -11.65 0.60
C GLY A 274 14.54 -10.80 -0.67
N ALA A 275 15.16 -11.34 -1.70
CA ALA A 275 15.29 -10.64 -2.98
C ALA A 275 13.90 -10.38 -3.58
N GLU A 276 13.69 -9.21 -4.19
CA GLU A 276 12.47 -8.91 -4.92
C GLU A 276 12.31 -9.92 -6.05
N VAL A 277 11.21 -10.71 -6.02
CA VAL A 277 10.95 -11.71 -7.06
C VAL A 277 10.58 -10.98 -8.34
N SER A 278 11.38 -11.13 -9.39
CA SER A 278 11.12 -10.48 -10.68
C SER A 278 9.80 -10.99 -11.29
N LYS A 279 9.22 -10.21 -12.21
CA LYS A 279 8.00 -10.64 -12.93
C LYS A 279 8.25 -11.91 -13.76
N GLU A 280 9.45 -12.10 -14.26
CA GLU A 280 9.88 -13.31 -14.96
C GLU A 280 9.85 -14.51 -14.02
N GLU A 281 10.43 -14.37 -12.82
CA GLU A 281 10.43 -15.40 -11.80
C GLU A 281 9.02 -15.69 -11.27
N GLU A 282 8.19 -14.67 -11.03
CA GLU A 282 6.77 -14.88 -10.68
C GLU A 282 6.04 -15.68 -11.77
N THR A 283 6.32 -15.40 -13.04
CA THR A 283 5.73 -16.13 -14.17
C THR A 283 6.24 -17.56 -14.23
N ARG A 284 7.54 -17.77 -13.98
CA ARG A 284 8.17 -19.10 -13.92
C ARG A 284 7.54 -19.95 -12.82
N VAL A 285 7.54 -19.46 -11.57
CA VAL A 285 6.99 -20.24 -10.43
C VAL A 285 5.48 -20.44 -10.54
N LYS A 286 4.76 -19.51 -11.15
CA LYS A 286 3.35 -19.70 -11.49
C LYS A 286 3.13 -20.88 -12.44
N ALA A 287 4.00 -21.08 -13.41
CA ALA A 287 3.94 -22.24 -14.30
C ALA A 287 4.20 -23.56 -13.55
N LEU A 288 4.92 -23.51 -12.44
CA LEU A 288 5.23 -24.65 -11.57
C LEU A 288 4.16 -24.94 -10.51
N GLY A 289 3.09 -24.14 -10.44
CA GLY A 289 2.00 -24.35 -9.50
C GLY A 289 1.98 -23.37 -8.32
N PHE A 290 2.87 -22.40 -8.26
CA PHE A 290 2.95 -21.44 -7.17
C PHE A 290 2.27 -20.12 -7.52
N LEU A 291 1.22 -19.79 -6.78
CA LEU A 291 0.46 -18.56 -6.95
C LEU A 291 0.84 -17.58 -5.85
N LYS A 292 1.21 -16.35 -6.24
CA LYS A 292 1.52 -15.29 -5.28
C LYS A 292 0.34 -15.05 -4.35
N ASP A 293 0.60 -15.01 -3.05
CA ASP A 293 -0.42 -14.70 -2.06
C ASP A 293 -0.77 -13.19 -2.12
N LYS A 294 -2.06 -12.88 -2.08
CA LYS A 294 -2.52 -11.50 -2.12
C LYS A 294 -2.27 -10.75 -0.80
N ARG A 295 -2.33 -11.46 0.33
CA ARG A 295 -2.21 -10.88 1.68
C ARG A 295 -0.77 -10.77 2.13
N THR A 296 0.10 -11.68 1.67
CA THR A 296 1.52 -11.75 1.98
C THR A 296 2.32 -11.74 0.68
N PRO A 297 2.62 -10.56 0.09
CA PRO A 297 3.18 -10.43 -1.26
C PRO A 297 4.54 -11.09 -1.50
N ASP A 298 5.25 -11.47 -0.44
CA ASP A 298 6.51 -12.20 -0.45
C ASP A 298 6.34 -13.73 -0.37
N LYS A 299 5.09 -14.22 -0.30
CA LYS A 299 4.78 -15.65 -0.16
C LYS A 299 3.90 -16.14 -1.32
N PHE A 300 3.93 -17.46 -1.46
CA PHE A 300 3.24 -18.19 -2.52
C PHE A 300 2.40 -19.30 -1.95
N ASN A 301 1.35 -19.69 -2.66
CA ASN A 301 0.55 -20.86 -2.38
C ASN A 301 0.88 -21.94 -3.40
N GLY A 302 1.49 -23.04 -2.93
CA GLY A 302 1.98 -24.12 -3.76
C GLY A 302 0.91 -25.19 -4.01
N ARG A 303 0.49 -25.35 -5.27
CA ARG A 303 -0.55 -26.30 -5.67
C ARG A 303 0.02 -27.68 -5.88
N VAL A 304 -0.39 -28.65 -5.06
CA VAL A 304 -0.09 -30.07 -5.18
C VAL A 304 -1.18 -30.76 -6.00
N ILE A 305 -0.77 -31.51 -7.01
CA ILE A 305 -1.68 -32.26 -7.89
C ILE A 305 -2.12 -33.55 -7.18
N THR A 306 -3.40 -33.81 -7.19
CA THR A 306 -3.97 -35.07 -6.69
C THR A 306 -4.54 -35.87 -7.87
N ARG A 307 -4.62 -37.19 -7.71
CA ARG A 307 -5.29 -38.04 -8.68
C ARG A 307 -6.80 -37.95 -8.51
N ASN A 308 -7.39 -36.93 -9.17
CA ASN A 308 -8.85 -36.69 -9.16
C ASN A 308 -9.43 -36.49 -7.75
N GLY A 309 -8.67 -35.85 -6.86
CA GLY A 309 -9.06 -35.65 -5.47
C GLY A 309 -8.78 -36.85 -4.56
N LYS A 310 -8.17 -37.92 -5.08
CA LYS A 310 -7.70 -39.07 -4.30
C LYS A 310 -6.25 -38.88 -3.87
N ILE A 311 -5.99 -39.04 -2.62
CA ILE A 311 -4.64 -39.16 -2.04
C ILE A 311 -4.62 -40.34 -1.05
N THR A 312 -3.48 -40.97 -0.90
CA THR A 312 -3.27 -41.98 0.13
C THR A 312 -3.03 -41.33 1.50
N ALA A 313 -3.13 -42.11 2.57
CA ALA A 313 -2.80 -41.60 3.90
C ALA A 313 -1.33 -41.17 4.03
N ASP A 314 -0.41 -41.83 3.33
CA ASP A 314 1.01 -41.46 3.33
C ASP A 314 1.26 -40.17 2.57
N GLU A 315 0.63 -39.97 1.40
CA GLU A 315 0.67 -38.73 0.67
C GLU A 315 0.09 -37.57 1.49
N ALA A 316 -1.00 -37.78 2.23
CA ALA A 316 -1.58 -36.79 3.10
C ALA A 316 -0.60 -36.37 4.24
N ARG A 317 0.12 -37.30 4.81
CA ARG A 317 1.17 -37.00 5.83
C ARG A 317 2.30 -36.19 5.22
N VAL A 318 2.81 -36.59 4.07
CA VAL A 318 3.86 -35.85 3.35
C VAL A 318 3.43 -34.40 3.04
N ILE A 319 2.19 -34.19 2.61
CA ILE A 319 1.67 -32.86 2.34
C ILE A 319 1.59 -32.02 3.63
N ALA A 320 1.14 -32.61 4.75
CA ALA A 320 1.08 -31.95 6.05
C ALA A 320 2.48 -31.56 6.55
N GLU A 321 3.43 -32.48 6.52
CA GLU A 321 4.85 -32.25 6.88
C GLU A 321 5.48 -31.16 5.98
N ALA A 322 5.19 -31.20 4.68
CA ALA A 322 5.67 -30.19 3.74
C ALA A 322 5.10 -28.79 4.04
N ALA A 323 3.84 -28.71 4.46
CA ALA A 323 3.21 -27.45 4.86
C ALA A 323 3.86 -26.88 6.12
N GLU A 324 4.16 -27.70 7.12
CA GLU A 324 4.84 -27.30 8.35
C GLU A 324 6.29 -26.87 8.08
N LYS A 325 7.00 -27.61 7.24
CA LYS A 325 8.44 -27.39 6.98
C LYS A 325 8.72 -26.22 6.05
N PHE A 326 7.92 -26.00 5.03
CA PHE A 326 8.19 -25.04 3.96
C PHE A 326 7.18 -23.92 3.82
N GLY A 327 6.02 -24.01 4.47
CA GLY A 327 4.92 -23.04 4.39
C GLY A 327 4.48 -22.51 5.75
N SER A 328 3.18 -22.19 5.86
CA SER A 328 2.57 -21.71 7.11
C SER A 328 2.01 -22.82 8.02
N GLY A 329 2.14 -24.09 7.65
CA GLY A 329 1.50 -25.23 8.32
C GLY A 329 0.05 -25.44 7.90
N GLU A 330 -0.48 -24.65 6.97
CA GLU A 330 -1.86 -24.74 6.50
C GLU A 330 -1.93 -25.35 5.10
N VAL A 331 -2.97 -26.17 4.88
CA VAL A 331 -3.30 -26.77 3.59
C VAL A 331 -4.74 -26.46 3.23
N THR A 332 -4.98 -25.96 2.02
CA THR A 332 -6.31 -25.65 1.51
C THR A 332 -6.69 -26.59 0.38
N MET A 333 -7.91 -27.15 0.43
CA MET A 333 -8.47 -27.92 -0.67
C MET A 333 -9.10 -26.99 -1.70
N THR A 334 -8.76 -27.17 -2.98
CA THR A 334 -9.30 -26.33 -4.04
C THR A 334 -10.55 -26.95 -4.70
N SER A 335 -11.34 -26.13 -5.35
CA SER A 335 -12.50 -26.57 -6.14
C SER A 335 -12.11 -27.44 -7.35
N ARG A 336 -10.84 -27.53 -7.70
CA ARG A 336 -10.31 -28.40 -8.77
C ARG A 336 -9.68 -29.67 -8.24
N LEU A 337 -10.03 -30.06 -7.01
CA LEU A 337 -9.56 -31.29 -6.35
C LEU A 337 -8.03 -31.36 -6.20
N THR A 338 -7.36 -30.22 -6.18
CA THR A 338 -5.93 -30.11 -5.83
C THR A 338 -5.81 -29.57 -4.41
N MET A 339 -4.66 -29.74 -3.79
CA MET A 339 -4.36 -29.18 -2.47
C MET A 339 -3.37 -28.00 -2.63
N GLU A 340 -3.49 -26.98 -1.81
CA GLU A 340 -2.55 -25.86 -1.81
C GLU A 340 -1.90 -25.73 -0.44
N ILE A 341 -0.56 -25.79 -0.42
CA ILE A 341 0.25 -25.48 0.75
C ILE A 341 0.38 -23.95 0.82
N GLN A 342 -0.07 -23.37 1.92
CA GLN A 342 -0.16 -21.92 2.08
C GLN A 342 1.17 -21.32 2.58
N GLY A 343 1.42 -20.06 2.21
CA GLY A 343 2.43 -19.22 2.84
C GLY A 343 3.89 -19.62 2.58
N VAL A 344 4.20 -20.22 1.43
CA VAL A 344 5.54 -20.68 1.04
C VAL A 344 6.42 -19.48 0.65
N PRO A 345 7.54 -19.20 1.35
CA PRO A 345 8.53 -18.22 0.89
C PRO A 345 9.11 -18.58 -0.48
N PHE A 346 9.53 -17.59 -1.26
CA PHE A 346 10.08 -17.82 -2.60
C PHE A 346 11.25 -18.81 -2.59
N ASP A 347 12.18 -18.67 -1.63
CA ASP A 347 13.37 -19.51 -1.51
C ASP A 347 13.04 -20.97 -1.13
N ASN A 348 11.84 -21.22 -0.58
CA ASN A 348 11.37 -22.56 -0.22
C ASN A 348 10.64 -23.26 -1.37
N ILE A 349 10.42 -22.61 -2.52
CA ILE A 349 9.66 -23.20 -3.63
C ILE A 349 10.35 -24.43 -4.19
N GLU A 350 11.61 -24.36 -4.57
CA GLU A 350 12.33 -25.51 -5.12
C GLU A 350 12.57 -26.61 -4.06
N PRO A 351 13.01 -26.30 -2.82
CA PRO A 351 13.09 -27.32 -1.77
C PRO A 351 11.76 -28.05 -1.48
N LEU A 352 10.64 -27.32 -1.50
CA LEU A 352 9.31 -27.92 -1.35
C LEU A 352 8.98 -28.85 -2.51
N ARG A 353 9.26 -28.44 -3.74
CA ARG A 353 9.04 -29.26 -4.92
C ARG A 353 9.84 -30.56 -4.87
N GLU A 354 11.13 -30.48 -4.54
CA GLU A 354 12.00 -31.65 -4.40
C GLU A 354 11.50 -32.60 -3.31
N TYR A 355 11.06 -32.06 -2.17
CA TYR A 355 10.51 -32.86 -1.08
C TYR A 355 9.25 -33.64 -1.49
N LEU A 356 8.31 -32.95 -2.19
CA LEU A 356 7.10 -33.60 -2.70
C LEU A 356 7.39 -34.61 -3.80
N MET A 357 8.35 -34.35 -4.69
CA MET A 357 8.74 -35.25 -5.78
C MET A 357 9.35 -36.56 -5.24
N GLN A 358 10.10 -36.53 -4.13
CA GLN A 358 10.64 -37.73 -3.48
C GLN A 358 9.53 -38.71 -3.01
N ALA A 359 8.34 -38.15 -2.71
CA ALA A 359 7.16 -38.94 -2.34
C ALA A 359 6.23 -39.28 -3.52
N GLY A 360 6.66 -38.96 -4.76
CA GLY A 360 5.86 -39.18 -5.97
C GLY A 360 4.75 -38.17 -6.16
N LEU A 361 4.77 -37.06 -5.42
CA LEU A 361 3.82 -35.92 -5.58
C LEU A 361 4.43 -34.85 -6.48
N GLU A 362 3.57 -34.13 -7.17
CA GLU A 362 4.00 -33.04 -8.06
C GLU A 362 3.22 -31.73 -7.79
N THR A 363 3.85 -30.60 -8.11
CA THR A 363 3.21 -29.29 -8.13
C THR A 363 2.88 -28.88 -9.55
N GLY A 364 1.81 -28.08 -9.74
CA GLY A 364 1.42 -27.64 -11.08
C GLY A 364 -0.02 -27.14 -11.18
N GLY A 365 -0.66 -27.40 -12.32
CA GLY A 365 -2.07 -27.10 -12.54
C GLY A 365 -2.41 -25.62 -12.67
N THR A 366 -1.44 -24.78 -13.05
CA THR A 366 -1.61 -23.33 -13.22
C THR A 366 -1.12 -22.87 -14.60
N GLY A 367 -1.32 -21.60 -14.94
CA GLY A 367 -0.88 -21.07 -16.25
C GLY A 367 -1.81 -21.37 -17.42
N SER A 368 -1.37 -21.11 -18.63
CA SER A 368 -2.09 -21.32 -19.90
C SER A 368 -1.79 -22.70 -20.46
N LYS A 369 -2.23 -23.73 -19.75
CA LYS A 369 -2.00 -25.16 -20.06
C LYS A 369 -3.26 -25.96 -19.79
N VAL A 370 -3.24 -27.26 -20.12
CA VAL A 370 -4.26 -28.20 -19.65
C VAL A 370 -4.24 -28.24 -18.13
N ARG A 371 -5.41 -28.17 -17.53
CA ARG A 371 -5.57 -28.19 -16.06
C ARG A 371 -5.74 -29.63 -15.56
N PRO A 372 -5.40 -29.93 -14.30
CA PRO A 372 -5.75 -31.20 -13.70
C PRO A 372 -7.21 -31.55 -13.92
N VAL A 373 -7.46 -32.80 -14.28
CA VAL A 373 -8.81 -33.28 -14.56
C VAL A 373 -9.64 -33.30 -13.27
N VAL A 374 -10.83 -32.81 -13.31
CA VAL A 374 -11.78 -32.87 -12.19
C VAL A 374 -12.73 -34.02 -12.42
N SER A 375 -12.92 -34.91 -11.43
CA SER A 375 -13.93 -35.96 -11.50
C SER A 375 -14.77 -36.02 -10.24
N CYS A 376 -16.01 -36.43 -10.35
CA CYS A 376 -16.77 -36.82 -9.18
C CYS A 376 -16.37 -38.23 -8.72
N LYS A 377 -16.80 -38.62 -7.52
CA LYS A 377 -16.60 -39.98 -6.98
C LYS A 377 -17.52 -41.04 -7.64
N GLY A 378 -17.89 -40.87 -8.91
CA GLY A 378 -18.88 -41.70 -9.61
C GLY A 378 -18.63 -43.19 -9.54
N THR A 379 -17.34 -43.61 -9.59
CA THR A 379 -16.94 -45.01 -9.43
C THR A 379 -17.45 -45.67 -8.15
N THR A 380 -17.50 -44.91 -7.03
CA THR A 380 -17.93 -45.40 -5.71
C THR A 380 -19.31 -44.85 -5.29
N CYS A 381 -19.96 -44.10 -6.17
CA CYS A 381 -21.25 -43.48 -5.89
C CYS A 381 -22.41 -44.40 -6.30
N GLN A 382 -23.44 -44.51 -5.48
CA GLN A 382 -24.63 -45.30 -5.78
C GLN A 382 -25.36 -44.88 -7.07
N TYR A 383 -25.16 -43.63 -7.52
CA TYR A 383 -25.77 -43.10 -8.75
C TYR A 383 -24.78 -43.11 -9.93
N GLY A 384 -23.54 -43.57 -9.73
CA GLY A 384 -22.53 -43.60 -10.78
C GLY A 384 -22.90 -44.57 -11.88
N LEU A 385 -22.78 -44.12 -13.12
CA LEU A 385 -23.09 -44.90 -14.32
C LEU A 385 -21.84 -45.29 -15.09
N ILE A 386 -20.71 -44.62 -14.80
CA ILE A 386 -19.40 -44.90 -15.43
C ILE A 386 -18.31 -44.91 -14.35
N ASP A 387 -17.19 -45.56 -14.65
CA ASP A 387 -16.00 -45.49 -13.84
C ASP A 387 -15.28 -44.17 -14.05
N THR A 388 -15.62 -43.20 -13.20
CA THR A 388 -15.06 -41.83 -13.29
C THR A 388 -13.60 -41.77 -12.93
N PHE A 389 -13.12 -42.61 -12.00
CA PHE A 389 -11.73 -42.62 -11.58
C PHE A 389 -10.83 -43.16 -12.70
N ALA A 390 -11.12 -44.32 -13.27
CA ALA A 390 -10.33 -44.91 -14.35
C ALA A 390 -10.31 -43.96 -15.58
N LEU A 391 -11.49 -43.44 -15.98
CA LEU A 391 -11.60 -42.54 -17.13
C LEU A 391 -10.84 -41.23 -16.91
N SER A 392 -10.97 -40.61 -15.72
CA SER A 392 -10.28 -39.36 -15.44
C SER A 392 -8.78 -39.52 -15.28
N GLU A 393 -8.30 -40.65 -14.79
CA GLU A 393 -6.87 -40.98 -14.73
C GLU A 393 -6.27 -41.16 -16.13
N GLU A 394 -6.96 -41.89 -17.02
CA GLU A 394 -6.55 -42.01 -18.43
C GLU A 394 -6.50 -40.65 -19.14
N ILE A 395 -7.50 -39.79 -18.92
CA ILE A 395 -7.53 -38.45 -19.48
C ILE A 395 -6.40 -37.60 -18.87
N HIS A 396 -6.13 -37.73 -17.59
CA HIS A 396 -5.05 -37.02 -16.89
C HIS A 396 -3.69 -37.37 -17.51
N GLU A 397 -3.38 -38.66 -17.67
CA GLU A 397 -2.14 -39.10 -18.30
C GLU A 397 -2.00 -38.62 -19.75
N ARG A 398 -3.05 -38.76 -20.57
CA ARG A 398 -2.99 -38.37 -21.97
C ARG A 398 -2.95 -36.88 -22.22
N PHE A 399 -3.66 -36.09 -21.45
CA PHE A 399 -3.85 -34.67 -21.73
C PHE A 399 -3.14 -33.75 -20.72
N TYR A 400 -3.18 -34.02 -19.43
CA TYR A 400 -2.45 -33.20 -18.45
C TYR A 400 -0.94 -33.45 -18.54
N HIS A 401 -0.52 -34.70 -18.47
CA HIS A 401 0.89 -35.07 -18.61
C HIS A 401 1.37 -34.98 -20.06
N GLY A 402 0.60 -35.54 -21.01
CA GLY A 402 1.00 -35.59 -22.42
C GLY A 402 1.12 -34.21 -23.09
N TYR A 403 0.40 -33.20 -22.62
CA TYR A 403 0.46 -31.82 -23.11
C TYR A 403 1.09 -30.85 -22.11
N ARG A 404 1.81 -31.34 -21.13
CA ARG A 404 2.39 -30.54 -20.05
C ARG A 404 3.27 -29.39 -20.54
N GLU A 405 4.04 -29.61 -21.60
CA GLU A 405 4.95 -28.61 -22.17
C GLU A 405 4.29 -27.73 -23.24
N VAL A 406 3.07 -28.01 -23.60
CA VAL A 406 2.34 -27.25 -24.62
C VAL A 406 1.72 -26.00 -23.98
N LYS A 407 2.13 -24.84 -24.49
CA LYS A 407 1.50 -23.55 -24.11
C LYS A 407 0.27 -23.34 -24.98
N LEU A 408 -0.90 -23.25 -24.35
CA LEU A 408 -2.17 -22.98 -25.00
C LEU A 408 -2.45 -21.46 -25.01
N PRO A 409 -3.33 -20.96 -25.89
CA PRO A 409 -3.80 -19.57 -25.83
C PRO A 409 -4.46 -19.23 -24.49
N HIS A 410 -5.23 -20.18 -23.94
CA HIS A 410 -5.89 -20.11 -22.64
C HIS A 410 -5.77 -21.44 -21.89
N LYS A 411 -6.10 -21.42 -20.58
CA LYS A 411 -6.23 -22.62 -19.78
C LYS A 411 -7.33 -23.52 -20.35
N PHE A 412 -7.09 -24.83 -20.42
CA PHE A 412 -8.06 -25.83 -20.86
C PHE A 412 -8.46 -26.74 -19.69
N LYS A 413 -9.74 -26.85 -19.42
CA LYS A 413 -10.31 -27.57 -18.28
C LYS A 413 -11.14 -28.74 -18.75
N ILE A 414 -10.93 -29.90 -18.11
CA ILE A 414 -11.67 -31.13 -18.35
C ILE A 414 -12.34 -31.57 -17.05
N ALA A 415 -13.59 -32.00 -17.14
CA ALA A 415 -14.32 -32.56 -16.00
C ALA A 415 -15.11 -33.79 -16.38
N VAL A 416 -15.16 -34.79 -15.46
CA VAL A 416 -15.84 -36.08 -15.63
C VAL A 416 -16.90 -36.24 -14.54
N GLY A 417 -18.18 -36.23 -14.93
CA GLY A 417 -19.34 -36.49 -14.09
C GLY A 417 -19.83 -37.92 -14.28
N GLY A 418 -20.07 -38.65 -13.20
CA GLY A 418 -20.49 -40.07 -13.24
C GLY A 418 -21.97 -40.29 -13.61
N CYS A 419 -22.81 -39.26 -13.55
CA CYS A 419 -24.24 -39.36 -13.84
C CYS A 419 -24.86 -37.96 -14.06
N PRO A 420 -26.14 -37.85 -14.49
CA PRO A 420 -26.83 -36.60 -14.74
C PRO A 420 -26.98 -35.66 -13.53
N ASN A 421 -26.70 -36.09 -12.29
CA ASN A 421 -26.71 -35.21 -11.11
C ASN A 421 -25.67 -34.10 -11.16
N ASN A 422 -24.72 -34.13 -12.09
CA ASN A 422 -23.82 -33.03 -12.45
C ASN A 422 -23.01 -32.43 -11.27
N CYS A 423 -22.58 -33.26 -10.30
CA CYS A 423 -21.94 -32.82 -9.04
C CYS A 423 -20.66 -31.98 -9.25
N VAL A 424 -19.89 -32.23 -10.31
CA VAL A 424 -18.67 -31.49 -10.64
C VAL A 424 -18.84 -30.52 -11.80
N LYS A 425 -20.08 -30.32 -12.22
CA LYS A 425 -20.50 -29.38 -13.27
C LYS A 425 -19.63 -29.48 -14.53
N PRO A 426 -19.58 -30.62 -15.22
CA PRO A 426 -18.82 -30.80 -16.43
C PRO A 426 -19.15 -29.78 -17.51
N ASP A 427 -20.40 -29.35 -17.60
CA ASP A 427 -20.96 -28.33 -18.50
C ASP A 427 -20.32 -26.94 -18.34
N LEU A 428 -19.66 -26.65 -17.23
CA LEU A 428 -18.92 -25.41 -16.99
C LEU A 428 -17.42 -25.51 -17.31
N ASN A 429 -16.99 -26.61 -17.91
CA ASN A 429 -15.60 -26.83 -18.33
C ASN A 429 -15.48 -26.79 -19.85
N ASP A 430 -14.26 -26.65 -20.38
CA ASP A 430 -14.00 -26.61 -21.82
C ASP A 430 -14.33 -27.96 -22.47
N LEU A 431 -14.13 -29.07 -21.74
CA LEU A 431 -14.57 -30.41 -22.08
C LEU A 431 -15.27 -31.06 -20.89
N GLY A 432 -16.54 -31.37 -21.03
CA GLY A 432 -17.35 -32.05 -20.01
C GLY A 432 -17.79 -33.43 -20.47
N ILE A 433 -17.60 -34.43 -19.60
CA ILE A 433 -18.09 -35.80 -19.81
C ILE A 433 -19.10 -36.14 -18.74
N ILE A 434 -20.28 -36.62 -19.11
CA ILE A 434 -21.34 -36.99 -18.19
C ILE A 434 -21.82 -38.39 -18.50
N GLY A 435 -21.75 -39.30 -17.54
CA GLY A 435 -22.31 -40.64 -17.64
C GLY A 435 -23.85 -40.57 -17.78
N GLN A 436 -24.35 -41.24 -18.78
CA GLN A 436 -25.79 -41.28 -19.03
C GLN A 436 -26.24 -42.72 -19.32
N ARG A 437 -27.51 -42.99 -19.08
CA ARG A 437 -28.17 -44.21 -19.55
C ARG A 437 -28.73 -43.96 -20.94
N VAL A 438 -28.38 -44.79 -21.88
CA VAL A 438 -28.97 -44.77 -23.20
C VAL A 438 -30.18 -45.72 -23.15
N PRO A 439 -31.40 -45.23 -23.38
CA PRO A 439 -32.56 -46.09 -23.44
C PRO A 439 -32.47 -47.06 -24.63
N GLN A 440 -32.66 -48.34 -24.39
CA GLN A 440 -32.79 -49.34 -25.45
C GLN A 440 -34.27 -49.73 -25.55
N ILE A 441 -34.76 -49.64 -26.78
CA ILE A 441 -36.14 -50.03 -27.05
C ILE A 441 -36.15 -51.49 -27.50
N ASP A 442 -36.84 -52.32 -26.75
CA ASP A 442 -37.13 -53.68 -27.11
C ASP A 442 -38.27 -53.64 -28.15
N LEU A 443 -37.87 -53.79 -29.43
CA LEU A 443 -38.82 -53.67 -30.55
C LEU A 443 -39.92 -54.74 -30.55
N GLU A 444 -39.69 -55.92 -29.92
CA GLU A 444 -40.71 -56.95 -29.77
C GLU A 444 -41.79 -56.61 -28.75
N LYS A 445 -41.43 -55.79 -27.74
CA LYS A 445 -42.34 -55.32 -26.70
C LYS A 445 -42.89 -53.93 -26.97
N CYS A 446 -42.33 -53.22 -27.95
CA CYS A 446 -42.73 -51.85 -28.26
C CYS A 446 -44.13 -51.80 -28.86
N ARG A 447 -45.04 -51.09 -28.23
CA ARG A 447 -46.42 -50.87 -28.70
C ARG A 447 -46.59 -49.69 -29.64
N GLY A 448 -45.53 -49.02 -30.03
CA GLY A 448 -45.54 -47.89 -30.96
C GLY A 448 -46.22 -46.61 -30.42
N CYS A 449 -46.40 -46.48 -29.11
CA CYS A 449 -47.11 -45.35 -28.49
C CYS A 449 -46.41 -44.01 -28.56
N LYS A 450 -45.11 -43.97 -28.99
CA LYS A 450 -44.28 -42.80 -29.16
C LYS A 450 -43.99 -41.99 -27.86
N VAL A 451 -44.43 -42.44 -26.69
CA VAL A 451 -44.20 -41.73 -25.42
C VAL A 451 -42.72 -41.51 -25.14
N CYS A 452 -41.85 -42.49 -25.46
CA CYS A 452 -40.41 -42.38 -25.30
C CYS A 452 -39.72 -41.44 -26.30
N GLN A 453 -40.44 -40.83 -27.24
CA GLN A 453 -39.94 -39.81 -28.20
C GLN A 453 -40.25 -38.38 -27.73
N ILE A 454 -41.04 -38.23 -26.65
CA ILE A 454 -41.54 -36.94 -26.16
C ILE A 454 -40.78 -36.48 -24.94
N GLU A 455 -40.07 -37.38 -24.23
CA GLU A 455 -39.13 -37.09 -23.17
C GLU A 455 -37.68 -37.07 -23.66
#